data_2231d219eeed9d25a6f669b2d437ef74
#
_entry.id   2231d219eeed9d25a6f669b2d437ef74
#
_cell.length_a   1.000
_cell.length_b   1.000
_cell.length_c   1.000
_cell.angle_alpha   90.00
_cell.angle_beta   90.00
_cell.angle_gamma   90.00
#
_symmetry.space_group_name_H-M   'P 1'
#
loop_
_entity.id
_entity.type
_entity.pdbx_description
1 polymer ?
#
loop_
_entity_poly.entity_id
_entity_poly.type
_entity_poly.pdbx_seq_one_letter_code
_entity_poly.pdbx_strand_id
1 'polypeptide(L)'
;MPRGEKYKFSTFFTQGQYETQVETLEVAGKNEGALIGVLKEDFTLENRVALVPNSIRTIAGYGHRIVIESKSGEKARYSDEEYASAGAKVTKSKSEVLKCEIIIKSSPLSIEEINQLHGGQIVFTMLPLPLITKEYLEKLKEKRVIALAFDYFQNQDGSFPVLRIMGEMAGRIAIQTASELLNIYSGGRGVLLGGVSGVPPAKVLILGAGVVGQHATQTALGLGASVRIFDNDIDKIIRLQDKIGRQLHTSSINPQYLAYQLTSADVIISAMHGKKGRAPVLVTEEMVSNMKEGAVIIDVSIDQGGCIETSKMTTHKKPTYVKPVSYTL
;
A
#
# COMPACT_ATOMS: atom_id res chain seq x y z
N MET A 1 48.63 -40.69 -7.92
CA MET A 1 47.63 -39.63 -8.02
C MET A 1 46.29 -40.28 -8.35
N PRO A 2 45.34 -40.38 -7.46
CA PRO A 2 43.98 -40.87 -7.74
C PRO A 2 43.14 -39.68 -8.25
N ARG A 3 42.33 -39.94 -9.25
CA ARG A 3 41.44 -39.02 -9.96
C ARG A 3 40.28 -38.59 -9.09
N GLY A 4 39.92 -37.30 -9.15
CA GLY A 4 38.88 -36.66 -8.39
C GLY A 4 37.51 -37.31 -8.57
N GLU A 5 36.86 -37.60 -7.49
CA GLU A 5 35.43 -37.86 -7.44
C GLU A 5 34.65 -36.56 -7.69
N LYS A 6 33.92 -36.55 -8.78
CA LYS A 6 32.91 -35.52 -9.05
C LYS A 6 31.77 -35.71 -8.05
N TYR A 7 31.63 -34.79 -7.10
CA TYR A 7 30.47 -34.73 -6.25
C TYR A 7 29.22 -34.47 -7.14
N LYS A 8 28.40 -35.52 -7.25
CA LYS A 8 27.08 -35.40 -7.87
C LYS A 8 26.13 -34.76 -6.87
N PHE A 9 25.88 -33.45 -7.00
CA PHE A 9 24.88 -32.71 -6.24
C PHE A 9 23.43 -33.09 -6.59
N SER A 10 23.19 -34.03 -7.50
CA SER A 10 21.88 -34.32 -8.08
C SER A 10 21.03 -35.36 -7.34
N THR A 11 21.49 -35.89 -6.21
CA THR A 11 20.74 -36.96 -5.50
C THR A 11 20.05 -36.50 -4.21
N PHE A 12 20.19 -35.23 -3.81
CA PHE A 12 19.59 -34.74 -2.57
C PHE A 12 18.30 -33.95 -2.74
N PHE A 13 17.89 -33.63 -3.98
CA PHE A 13 16.69 -32.86 -4.24
C PHE A 13 15.75 -33.60 -5.20
N THR A 14 14.99 -34.57 -4.67
CA THR A 14 13.81 -35.05 -5.39
C THR A 14 12.70 -34.03 -5.24
N GLN A 15 12.16 -33.56 -6.37
CA GLN A 15 10.93 -32.77 -6.40
C GLN A 15 9.87 -33.45 -5.53
N GLY A 16 9.42 -32.79 -4.48
CA GLY A 16 8.42 -33.32 -3.53
C GLY A 16 8.89 -33.48 -2.08
N GLN A 17 10.21 -33.51 -1.78
CA GLN A 17 10.69 -33.63 -0.41
C GLN A 17 10.76 -32.33 0.40
N TYR A 18 10.55 -31.20 -0.26
CA TYR A 18 10.56 -29.85 0.36
C TYR A 18 9.27 -29.07 0.14
N GLU A 19 8.23 -29.69 -0.39
CA GLU A 19 6.90 -29.11 -0.25
C GLU A 19 6.52 -29.21 1.23
N THR A 20 6.40 -28.07 1.88
CA THR A 20 5.77 -28.00 3.21
C THR A 20 4.42 -28.68 3.09
N GLN A 21 4.29 -29.88 3.68
CA GLN A 21 3.00 -30.49 3.85
C GLN A 21 2.19 -29.51 4.70
N VAL A 22 1.16 -28.93 4.09
CA VAL A 22 0.15 -28.22 4.85
C VAL A 22 -0.42 -29.28 5.80
N GLU A 23 -0.21 -29.12 7.11
CA GLU A 23 -0.94 -29.91 8.11
C GLU A 23 -2.42 -29.64 7.85
N THR A 24 -3.07 -30.51 7.12
CA THR A 24 -4.52 -30.56 7.06
C THR A 24 -4.96 -31.06 8.42
N LEU A 25 -5.34 -30.16 9.30
CA LEU A 25 -6.22 -30.50 10.41
C LEU A 25 -7.44 -31.18 9.77
N GLU A 26 -7.59 -32.49 10.00
CA GLU A 26 -8.84 -33.20 9.74
C GLU A 26 -9.92 -32.57 10.62
N VAL A 27 -10.55 -31.51 10.11
CA VAL A 27 -11.78 -30.99 10.68
C VAL A 27 -12.86 -32.00 10.29
N ALA A 28 -13.20 -32.88 11.24
CA ALA A 28 -14.34 -33.77 11.10
C ALA A 28 -15.61 -32.95 10.88
N GLY A 29 -16.10 -32.94 9.66
CA GLY A 29 -17.35 -32.32 9.21
C GLY A 29 -17.21 -32.05 7.72
N LYS A 30 -18.01 -32.72 6.88
CA LYS A 30 -18.26 -32.30 5.50
C LYS A 30 -18.97 -30.93 5.53
N ASN A 31 -18.26 -29.86 5.81
CA ASN A 31 -18.70 -28.54 5.43
C ASN A 31 -18.52 -28.48 3.91
N GLU A 32 -19.58 -28.37 3.17
CA GLU A 32 -19.50 -27.97 1.76
C GLU A 32 -18.73 -26.67 1.75
N GLY A 33 -17.57 -26.67 1.07
CA GLY A 33 -16.71 -25.50 1.02
C GLY A 33 -17.47 -24.30 0.46
N ALA A 34 -17.24 -23.11 0.99
CA ALA A 34 -17.90 -21.89 0.56
C ALA A 34 -17.69 -21.60 -0.93
N LEU A 35 -18.68 -21.01 -1.58
CA LEU A 35 -18.59 -20.52 -2.94
C LEU A 35 -18.12 -19.05 -2.93
N ILE A 36 -16.92 -18.83 -3.44
CA ILE A 36 -16.23 -17.53 -3.41
C ILE A 36 -16.21 -16.93 -4.81
N GLY A 37 -16.69 -15.70 -4.93
CA GLY A 37 -16.67 -14.92 -6.16
C GLY A 37 -15.60 -13.85 -6.12
N VAL A 38 -14.76 -13.76 -7.15
CA VAL A 38 -13.76 -12.70 -7.33
C VAL A 38 -14.17 -11.81 -8.49
N LEU A 39 -14.50 -10.56 -8.19
CA LEU A 39 -14.90 -9.57 -9.18
C LEU A 39 -13.68 -8.94 -9.86
N LYS A 40 -13.86 -8.56 -11.10
CA LYS A 40 -12.92 -7.74 -11.83
C LYS A 40 -12.97 -6.31 -11.34
N GLU A 41 -11.80 -5.69 -11.21
CA GLU A 41 -11.65 -4.28 -10.85
C GLU A 41 -11.96 -3.34 -12.03
N ASP A 42 -12.28 -2.09 -11.71
CA ASP A 42 -12.27 -1.03 -12.71
C ASP A 42 -10.82 -0.64 -13.00
N PHE A 43 -10.29 -1.06 -14.12
CA PHE A 43 -8.90 -0.82 -14.53
C PHE A 43 -8.56 0.66 -14.79
N THR A 44 -9.52 1.55 -14.71
CA THR A 44 -9.26 3.00 -14.74
C THR A 44 -8.79 3.51 -13.36
N LEU A 45 -9.14 2.80 -12.30
CA LEU A 45 -8.90 3.19 -10.91
C LEU A 45 -7.98 2.20 -10.17
N GLU A 46 -8.10 0.89 -10.46
CA GLU A 46 -7.43 -0.17 -9.72
C GLU A 46 -6.87 -1.24 -10.68
N ASN A 47 -5.56 -1.46 -10.63
CA ASN A 47 -4.88 -2.46 -11.45
C ASN A 47 -4.50 -3.72 -10.68
N ARG A 48 -4.68 -3.74 -9.36
CA ARG A 48 -4.44 -4.93 -8.54
C ARG A 48 -5.59 -5.92 -8.73
N VAL A 49 -5.36 -7.17 -8.37
CA VAL A 49 -6.38 -8.22 -8.27
C VAL A 49 -6.46 -8.69 -6.83
N ALA A 50 -7.67 -8.98 -6.36
CA ALA A 50 -7.90 -9.36 -4.98
C ALA A 50 -7.23 -10.70 -4.60
N LEU A 51 -7.21 -11.68 -5.51
CA LEU A 51 -6.57 -12.98 -5.33
C LEU A 51 -5.73 -13.33 -6.55
N VAL A 52 -4.48 -13.72 -6.32
CA VAL A 52 -3.58 -14.24 -7.37
C VAL A 52 -3.78 -15.76 -7.54
N PRO A 53 -3.37 -16.37 -8.68
CA PRO A 53 -3.58 -17.81 -8.93
C PRO A 53 -3.05 -18.72 -7.82
N ASN A 54 -1.92 -18.39 -7.21
CA ASN A 54 -1.38 -19.18 -6.09
C ASN A 54 -2.29 -19.15 -4.85
N SER A 55 -2.90 -18.01 -4.53
CA SER A 55 -3.89 -17.90 -3.46
C SER A 55 -5.15 -18.71 -3.77
N ILE A 56 -5.60 -18.70 -5.04
CA ILE A 56 -6.71 -19.54 -5.51
C ILE A 56 -6.42 -21.02 -5.26
N ARG A 57 -5.22 -21.49 -5.63
CA ARG A 57 -4.83 -22.90 -5.41
C ARG A 57 -4.88 -23.28 -3.94
N THR A 58 -4.40 -22.41 -3.05
CA THR A 58 -4.45 -22.64 -1.61
C THR A 58 -5.89 -22.72 -1.11
N ILE A 59 -6.76 -21.78 -1.48
CA ILE A 59 -8.16 -21.73 -1.05
C ILE A 59 -8.94 -22.94 -1.60
N ALA A 60 -8.72 -23.32 -2.88
CA ALA A 60 -9.31 -24.50 -3.49
C ALA A 60 -8.84 -25.79 -2.79
N GLY A 61 -7.58 -25.86 -2.36
CA GLY A 61 -7.02 -26.97 -1.59
C GLY A 61 -7.72 -27.19 -0.24
N TYR A 62 -8.30 -26.15 0.34
CA TYR A 62 -9.16 -26.26 1.53
C TYR A 62 -10.62 -26.65 1.23
N GLY A 63 -10.93 -26.99 -0.02
CA GLY A 63 -12.25 -27.46 -0.43
C GLY A 63 -13.24 -26.35 -0.81
N HIS A 64 -12.81 -25.09 -0.88
CA HIS A 64 -13.66 -23.97 -1.34
C HIS A 64 -13.74 -23.96 -2.88
N ARG A 65 -14.86 -23.49 -3.41
CA ARG A 65 -15.09 -23.30 -4.84
C ARG A 65 -14.95 -21.84 -5.20
N ILE A 66 -14.14 -21.54 -6.21
CA ILE A 66 -13.87 -20.16 -6.60
C ILE A 66 -14.40 -19.90 -8.00
N VAL A 67 -15.15 -18.81 -8.18
CA VAL A 67 -15.61 -18.27 -9.46
C VAL A 67 -14.96 -16.91 -9.63
N ILE A 68 -14.19 -16.74 -10.70
CA ILE A 68 -13.52 -15.46 -10.99
C ILE A 68 -14.02 -14.86 -12.30
N GLU A 69 -14.23 -13.55 -12.32
CA GLU A 69 -14.59 -12.83 -13.53
C GLU A 69 -13.42 -12.83 -14.51
N SER A 70 -13.68 -13.16 -15.78
CA SER A 70 -12.66 -13.21 -16.84
C SER A 70 -11.89 -11.89 -16.93
N LYS A 71 -10.58 -11.98 -17.16
CA LYS A 71 -9.63 -10.87 -17.22
C LYS A 71 -9.42 -10.10 -15.89
N SER A 72 -9.84 -10.64 -14.75
CA SER A 72 -9.61 -10.00 -13.46
C SER A 72 -8.12 -9.78 -13.17
N GLY A 73 -7.25 -10.72 -13.60
CA GLY A 73 -5.80 -10.66 -13.39
C GLY A 73 -5.01 -9.93 -14.47
N GLU A 74 -5.63 -9.47 -15.56
CA GLU A 74 -4.94 -8.98 -16.76
C GLU A 74 -3.95 -7.86 -16.48
N LYS A 75 -4.34 -6.87 -15.68
CA LYS A 75 -3.45 -5.74 -15.28
C LYS A 75 -2.36 -6.15 -14.30
N ALA A 76 -2.58 -7.21 -13.53
CA ALA A 76 -1.58 -7.83 -12.67
C ALA A 76 -0.75 -8.92 -13.38
N ARG A 77 -0.91 -9.07 -14.71
CA ARG A 77 -0.21 -10.01 -15.57
C ARG A 77 -0.49 -11.49 -15.30
N TYR A 78 -1.71 -11.80 -14.87
CA TYR A 78 -2.21 -13.16 -14.76
C TYR A 78 -3.29 -13.42 -15.79
N SER A 79 -3.18 -14.54 -16.50
CA SER A 79 -4.14 -14.94 -17.52
C SER A 79 -5.31 -15.74 -16.93
N ASP A 80 -6.39 -15.85 -17.68
CA ASP A 80 -7.55 -16.66 -17.31
C ASP A 80 -7.19 -18.17 -17.21
N GLU A 81 -6.22 -18.64 -18.03
CA GLU A 81 -5.73 -20.01 -18.02
C GLU A 81 -4.95 -20.32 -16.73
N GLU A 82 -4.19 -19.37 -16.21
CA GLU A 82 -3.48 -19.52 -14.93
C GLU A 82 -4.47 -19.66 -13.76
N TYR A 83 -5.56 -18.89 -13.77
CA TYR A 83 -6.63 -19.02 -12.78
C TYR A 83 -7.37 -20.34 -12.89
N ALA A 84 -7.70 -20.79 -14.11
CA ALA A 84 -8.34 -22.10 -14.34
C ALA A 84 -7.43 -23.24 -13.87
N SER A 85 -6.14 -23.19 -14.18
CA SER A 85 -5.14 -24.16 -13.73
C SER A 85 -4.93 -24.17 -12.21
N ALA A 86 -5.22 -23.06 -11.54
CA ALA A 86 -5.20 -22.95 -10.09
C ALA A 86 -6.48 -23.50 -9.41
N GLY A 87 -7.51 -23.89 -10.19
CA GLY A 87 -8.74 -24.47 -9.69
C GLY A 87 -9.94 -23.51 -9.62
N ALA A 88 -9.84 -22.30 -10.22
CA ALA A 88 -10.97 -21.39 -10.32
C ALA A 88 -11.83 -21.69 -11.55
N LYS A 89 -13.15 -21.51 -11.43
CA LYS A 89 -14.04 -21.40 -12.58
C LYS A 89 -13.98 -19.96 -13.11
N VAL A 90 -13.46 -19.77 -14.32
CA VAL A 90 -13.44 -18.47 -14.98
C VAL A 90 -14.76 -18.24 -15.72
N THR A 91 -15.38 -17.08 -15.53
CA THR A 91 -16.64 -16.71 -16.19
C THR A 91 -16.62 -15.30 -16.75
N LYS A 92 -17.33 -15.08 -17.87
CA LYS A 92 -17.56 -13.73 -18.42
C LYS A 92 -18.78 -13.05 -17.79
N SER A 93 -19.56 -13.78 -16.99
CA SER A 93 -20.79 -13.28 -16.37
C SER A 93 -20.52 -12.71 -14.98
N LYS A 94 -20.48 -11.39 -14.87
CA LYS A 94 -20.39 -10.70 -13.56
C LYS A 94 -21.54 -11.13 -12.63
N SER A 95 -22.75 -11.34 -13.16
CA SER A 95 -23.90 -11.78 -12.38
C SER A 95 -23.70 -13.17 -11.78
N GLU A 96 -22.94 -14.06 -12.42
CA GLU A 96 -22.59 -15.36 -11.85
C GLU A 96 -21.67 -15.21 -10.63
N VAL A 97 -20.68 -14.32 -10.72
CA VAL A 97 -19.78 -14.01 -9.61
C VAL A 97 -20.54 -13.38 -8.43
N LEU A 98 -21.45 -12.44 -8.71
CA LEU A 98 -22.26 -11.77 -7.70
C LEU A 98 -23.28 -12.68 -6.98
N LYS A 99 -23.53 -13.90 -7.50
CA LYS A 99 -24.37 -14.92 -6.82
C LYS A 99 -23.61 -15.80 -5.83
N CYS A 100 -22.28 -15.68 -5.74
CA CYS A 100 -21.48 -16.43 -4.79
C CYS A 100 -21.78 -16.01 -3.34
N GLU A 101 -21.50 -16.90 -2.39
CA GLU A 101 -21.74 -16.66 -0.96
C GLU A 101 -20.81 -15.56 -0.40
N ILE A 102 -19.54 -15.58 -0.84
CA ILE A 102 -18.53 -14.61 -0.47
C ILE A 102 -18.08 -13.89 -1.72
N ILE A 103 -18.17 -12.57 -1.73
CA ILE A 103 -17.71 -11.72 -2.82
C ILE A 103 -16.42 -11.01 -2.39
N ILE A 104 -15.38 -11.12 -3.21
CA ILE A 104 -14.08 -10.49 -2.94
C ILE A 104 -13.75 -9.49 -4.05
N LYS A 105 -13.39 -8.28 -3.67
CA LYS A 105 -12.96 -7.21 -4.56
C LYS A 105 -12.00 -6.27 -3.82
N SER A 106 -10.93 -5.78 -4.46
CA SER A 106 -9.98 -4.88 -3.79
C SER A 106 -10.57 -3.49 -3.57
N SER A 107 -11.24 -2.93 -4.56
CA SER A 107 -11.95 -1.65 -4.45
C SER A 107 -13.39 -1.83 -3.95
N PRO A 108 -14.03 -0.79 -3.37
CA PRO A 108 -15.44 -0.85 -3.01
C PRO A 108 -16.32 -1.28 -4.21
N LEU A 109 -17.40 -2.00 -3.93
CA LEU A 109 -18.38 -2.35 -4.95
C LEU A 109 -19.07 -1.09 -5.47
N SER A 110 -19.47 -1.06 -6.74
CA SER A 110 -20.34 -0.01 -7.23
C SER A 110 -21.78 -0.18 -6.71
N ILE A 111 -22.59 0.87 -6.77
CA ILE A 111 -24.01 0.79 -6.38
C ILE A 111 -24.75 -0.24 -7.25
N GLU A 112 -24.40 -0.36 -8.54
CA GLU A 112 -24.97 -1.35 -9.47
C GLU A 112 -24.59 -2.78 -9.05
N GLU A 113 -23.38 -3.00 -8.58
CA GLU A 113 -22.91 -4.28 -8.05
C GLU A 113 -23.66 -4.63 -6.75
N ILE A 114 -23.79 -3.66 -5.83
CA ILE A 114 -24.54 -3.85 -4.57
C ILE A 114 -26.00 -4.17 -4.85
N ASN A 115 -26.63 -3.54 -5.84
CA ASN A 115 -28.02 -3.80 -6.20
C ASN A 115 -28.29 -5.25 -6.67
N GLN A 116 -27.28 -5.95 -7.15
CA GLN A 116 -27.35 -7.36 -7.58
C GLN A 116 -27.11 -8.35 -6.43
N LEU A 117 -26.70 -7.88 -5.25
CA LEU A 117 -26.48 -8.72 -4.09
C LEU A 117 -27.80 -9.18 -3.48
N HIS A 118 -27.75 -10.28 -2.74
CA HIS A 118 -28.88 -10.82 -1.95
C HIS A 118 -28.51 -10.98 -0.47
N GLY A 119 -29.50 -11.12 0.38
CA GLY A 119 -29.30 -11.21 1.83
C GLY A 119 -28.48 -12.43 2.24
N GLY A 120 -27.61 -12.22 3.25
CA GLY A 120 -26.75 -13.26 3.81
C GLY A 120 -25.38 -13.41 3.13
N GLN A 121 -25.12 -12.71 2.01
CA GLN A 121 -23.81 -12.74 1.38
C GLN A 121 -22.77 -11.97 2.23
N ILE A 122 -21.51 -12.41 2.13
CA ILE A 122 -20.35 -11.73 2.70
C ILE A 122 -19.62 -10.98 1.59
N VAL A 123 -19.41 -9.68 1.78
CA VAL A 123 -18.62 -8.84 0.88
C VAL A 123 -17.31 -8.50 1.55
N PHE A 124 -16.21 -8.90 0.95
CA PHE A 124 -14.85 -8.72 1.41
C PHE A 124 -14.14 -7.69 0.54
N THR A 125 -14.01 -6.45 1.02
CA THR A 125 -13.52 -5.34 0.19
C THR A 125 -12.86 -4.27 1.06
N MET A 126 -12.11 -3.35 0.46
CA MET A 126 -11.73 -2.10 1.15
C MET A 126 -12.98 -1.22 1.36
N LEU A 127 -13.06 -0.59 2.52
CA LEU A 127 -14.09 0.41 2.82
C LEU A 127 -13.43 1.68 3.40
N PRO A 128 -12.75 2.46 2.56
CA PRO A 128 -12.09 3.68 3.00
C PRO A 128 -13.14 4.71 3.43
N LEU A 129 -13.40 4.78 4.73
CA LEU A 129 -14.49 5.59 5.33
C LEU A 129 -14.57 7.04 4.80
N PRO A 130 -13.47 7.75 4.51
CA PRO A 130 -13.55 9.09 3.94
C PRO A 130 -14.21 9.15 2.55
N LEU A 131 -14.23 8.04 1.82
CA LEU A 131 -14.79 7.94 0.46
C LEU A 131 -16.15 7.23 0.42
N ILE A 132 -16.57 6.59 1.53
CA ILE A 132 -17.84 5.86 1.61
C ILE A 132 -18.97 6.83 1.95
N THR A 133 -19.97 6.91 1.07
CA THR A 133 -21.13 7.76 1.25
C THR A 133 -22.18 7.10 2.15
N LYS A 134 -23.07 7.93 2.74
CA LYS A 134 -24.22 7.43 3.50
C LYS A 134 -25.12 6.52 2.63
N GLU A 135 -25.35 6.89 1.38
CA GLU A 135 -26.11 6.09 0.42
C GLU A 135 -25.52 4.70 0.22
N TYR A 136 -24.18 4.61 0.09
CA TYR A 136 -23.48 3.32 -0.02
C TYR A 136 -23.79 2.38 1.16
N LEU A 137 -23.71 2.92 2.39
CA LEU A 137 -23.97 2.15 3.60
C LEU A 137 -25.45 1.76 3.71
N GLU A 138 -26.38 2.64 3.32
CA GLU A 138 -27.80 2.36 3.30
C GLU A 138 -28.14 1.24 2.31
N LYS A 139 -27.50 1.22 1.15
CA LYS A 139 -27.66 0.15 0.16
C LYS A 139 -27.15 -1.20 0.66
N LEU A 140 -25.97 -1.25 1.27
CA LEU A 140 -25.49 -2.48 1.92
C LEU A 140 -26.44 -3.00 2.99
N LYS A 141 -26.97 -2.09 3.83
CA LYS A 141 -27.96 -2.43 4.86
C LYS A 141 -29.29 -2.94 4.26
N GLU A 142 -29.80 -2.29 3.22
CA GLU A 142 -31.00 -2.68 2.49
C GLU A 142 -30.87 -4.12 1.96
N LYS A 143 -29.69 -4.46 1.40
CA LYS A 143 -29.37 -5.77 0.88
C LYS A 143 -29.11 -6.83 1.97
N ARG A 144 -29.00 -6.43 3.24
CA ARG A 144 -28.73 -7.34 4.38
C ARG A 144 -27.48 -8.20 4.16
N VAL A 145 -26.43 -7.61 3.62
CA VAL A 145 -25.13 -8.26 3.42
C VAL A 145 -24.21 -7.99 4.59
N ILE A 146 -23.24 -8.86 4.80
CA ILE A 146 -22.17 -8.68 5.78
C ILE A 146 -20.98 -8.08 5.05
N ALA A 147 -20.69 -6.79 5.25
CA ALA A 147 -19.51 -6.14 4.65
C ALA A 147 -18.33 -6.23 5.61
N LEU A 148 -17.25 -6.87 5.15
CA LEU A 148 -15.98 -7.01 5.85
C LEU A 148 -14.92 -6.13 5.20
N ALA A 149 -14.52 -5.07 5.89
CA ALA A 149 -13.47 -4.17 5.46
C ALA A 149 -12.10 -4.75 5.83
N PHE A 150 -11.38 -5.32 4.85
CA PHE A 150 -10.09 -5.95 5.13
C PHE A 150 -8.99 -4.94 5.51
N ASP A 151 -9.15 -3.68 5.18
CA ASP A 151 -8.30 -2.58 5.62
C ASP A 151 -8.44 -2.27 7.13
N TYR A 152 -9.51 -2.72 7.77
CA TYR A 152 -9.72 -2.61 9.22
C TYR A 152 -9.46 -3.90 9.99
N PHE A 153 -8.95 -4.93 9.35
CA PHE A 153 -8.56 -6.14 10.08
C PHE A 153 -7.39 -5.86 11.00
N GLN A 154 -7.55 -6.25 12.24
CA GLN A 154 -6.63 -5.98 13.31
C GLN A 154 -6.18 -7.29 13.96
N ASN A 155 -4.87 -7.43 14.16
CA ASN A 155 -4.30 -8.51 14.95
C ASN A 155 -4.56 -8.28 16.45
N GLN A 156 -4.30 -9.30 17.27
CA GLN A 156 -4.43 -9.20 18.73
C GLN A 156 -3.55 -8.10 19.36
N ASP A 157 -2.41 -7.80 18.74
CA ASP A 157 -1.49 -6.73 19.14
C ASP A 157 -1.92 -5.33 18.69
N GLY A 158 -3.10 -5.22 18.07
CA GLY A 158 -3.63 -3.96 17.54
C GLY A 158 -3.04 -3.52 16.20
N SER A 159 -2.17 -4.30 15.58
CA SER A 159 -1.62 -4.00 14.26
C SER A 159 -2.60 -4.36 13.14
N PHE A 160 -2.55 -3.60 12.04
CA PHE A 160 -3.36 -3.80 10.84
C PHE A 160 -2.51 -4.51 9.76
N PRO A 161 -2.61 -5.84 9.59
CA PRO A 161 -1.70 -6.59 8.74
C PRO A 161 -1.76 -6.17 7.27
N VAL A 162 -2.94 -5.89 6.73
CA VAL A 162 -3.10 -5.46 5.33
C VAL A 162 -2.56 -4.06 5.13
N LEU A 163 -2.98 -3.09 5.95
CA LEU A 163 -2.49 -1.71 5.87
C LEU A 163 -0.99 -1.61 6.11
N ARG A 164 -0.43 -2.49 6.94
CA ARG A 164 1.02 -2.53 7.17
C ARG A 164 1.79 -2.79 5.90
N ILE A 165 1.42 -3.83 5.13
CA ILE A 165 2.08 -4.17 3.86
C ILE A 165 1.93 -3.01 2.87
N MET A 166 0.74 -2.42 2.77
CA MET A 166 0.50 -1.24 1.92
C MET A 166 1.34 -0.05 2.36
N GLY A 167 1.47 0.19 3.66
CA GLY A 167 2.32 1.24 4.21
C GLY A 167 3.81 1.02 3.93
N GLU A 168 4.28 -0.21 3.96
CA GLU A 168 5.65 -0.57 3.56
C GLU A 168 5.92 -0.20 2.10
N MET A 169 5.01 -0.59 1.20
CA MET A 169 5.11 -0.23 -0.23
C MET A 169 5.05 1.29 -0.42
N ALA A 170 4.09 1.97 0.21
CA ALA A 170 3.91 3.41 0.09
C ALA A 170 5.17 4.18 0.53
N GLY A 171 5.79 3.79 1.65
CA GLY A 171 7.02 4.42 2.12
C GLY A 171 8.18 4.27 1.15
N ARG A 172 8.37 3.08 0.57
CA ARG A 172 9.42 2.82 -0.44
C ARG A 172 9.16 3.57 -1.74
N ILE A 173 7.94 3.51 -2.26
CA ILE A 173 7.54 4.18 -3.51
C ILE A 173 7.64 5.70 -3.35
N ALA A 174 7.28 6.27 -2.20
CA ALA A 174 7.39 7.71 -1.96
C ALA A 174 8.83 8.23 -2.20
N ILE A 175 9.84 7.49 -1.73
CA ILE A 175 11.24 7.89 -1.93
C ILE A 175 11.70 7.67 -3.39
N GLN A 176 11.27 6.59 -4.03
CA GLN A 176 11.57 6.36 -5.45
C GLN A 176 10.97 7.47 -6.33
N THR A 177 9.71 7.81 -6.08
CA THR A 177 9.02 8.92 -6.76
C THR A 177 9.70 10.26 -6.48
N ALA A 178 10.12 10.51 -5.24
CA ALA A 178 10.86 11.72 -4.91
C ALA A 178 12.18 11.80 -5.68
N SER A 179 12.91 10.69 -5.80
CA SER A 179 14.15 10.61 -6.58
C SER A 179 13.92 10.94 -8.06
N GLU A 180 12.85 10.42 -8.64
CA GLU A 180 12.45 10.70 -10.01
C GLU A 180 12.08 12.17 -10.22
N LEU A 181 11.26 12.72 -9.31
CA LEU A 181 10.78 14.10 -9.39
C LEU A 181 11.88 15.15 -9.13
N LEU A 182 12.96 14.80 -8.42
CA LEU A 182 14.13 15.68 -8.25
C LEU A 182 14.97 15.81 -9.54
N ASN A 183 14.74 14.95 -10.53
CA ASN A 183 15.46 14.98 -11.79
C ASN A 183 15.01 16.18 -12.64
N ILE A 184 15.94 16.80 -13.37
CA ILE A 184 15.67 17.93 -14.28
C ILE A 184 14.62 17.56 -15.34
N TYR A 185 14.67 16.34 -15.88
CA TYR A 185 13.70 15.88 -16.87
C TYR A 185 12.26 15.80 -16.34
N SER A 186 12.11 15.67 -15.04
CA SER A 186 10.80 15.69 -14.34
C SER A 186 10.42 17.08 -13.83
N GLY A 187 11.19 18.13 -14.15
CA GLY A 187 10.99 19.49 -13.66
C GLY A 187 11.56 19.76 -12.28
N GLY A 188 12.36 18.86 -11.73
CA GLY A 188 13.02 19.01 -10.42
C GLY A 188 14.33 19.79 -10.50
N ARG A 189 15.00 19.90 -9.36
CA ARG A 189 16.23 20.71 -9.18
C ARG A 189 17.50 20.09 -9.77
N GLY A 190 17.48 18.85 -10.27
CA GLY A 190 18.68 18.13 -10.66
C GLY A 190 19.53 17.66 -9.47
N VAL A 191 18.92 17.31 -8.35
CA VAL A 191 19.59 16.86 -7.13
C VAL A 191 19.51 15.34 -7.02
N LEU A 192 20.68 14.70 -6.86
CA LEU A 192 20.76 13.26 -6.60
C LEU A 192 20.54 12.99 -5.10
N LEU A 193 19.68 12.05 -4.75
CA LEU A 193 19.36 11.73 -3.34
C LEU A 193 20.59 11.44 -2.49
N GLY A 194 21.51 10.60 -2.98
CA GLY A 194 22.71 10.20 -2.27
C GLY A 194 23.90 11.15 -2.38
N GLY A 195 23.77 12.20 -3.20
CA GLY A 195 24.93 13.04 -3.54
C GLY A 195 26.00 12.27 -4.32
N VAL A 196 27.17 12.87 -4.47
CA VAL A 196 28.39 12.25 -5.03
C VAL A 196 29.59 12.82 -4.29
N SER A 197 30.79 12.28 -4.52
CA SER A 197 32.03 12.79 -3.91
C SER A 197 32.17 14.29 -4.18
N GLY A 198 32.25 15.09 -3.09
CA GLY A 198 32.32 16.55 -3.15
C GLY A 198 30.95 17.27 -3.26
N VAL A 199 29.84 16.55 -3.44
CA VAL A 199 28.49 17.13 -3.44
C VAL A 199 27.63 16.44 -2.36
N PRO A 200 27.10 17.22 -1.38
CA PRO A 200 26.32 16.63 -0.28
C PRO A 200 25.03 15.97 -0.78
N PRO A 201 24.50 14.98 -0.02
CA PRO A 201 23.24 14.33 -0.35
C PRO A 201 22.04 15.27 -0.15
N ALA A 202 20.92 14.94 -0.83
CA ALA A 202 19.65 15.61 -0.64
C ALA A 202 19.16 15.48 0.80
N LYS A 203 18.50 16.53 1.29
CA LYS A 203 17.83 16.54 2.58
C LYS A 203 16.38 16.09 2.44
N VAL A 204 16.07 14.97 3.08
CA VAL A 204 14.73 14.38 3.12
C VAL A 204 14.15 14.57 4.53
N LEU A 205 13.03 15.29 4.61
CA LEU A 205 12.25 15.40 5.85
C LEU A 205 11.11 14.39 5.80
N ILE A 206 10.92 13.65 6.89
CA ILE A 206 9.85 12.66 7.03
C ILE A 206 9.01 13.04 8.24
N LEU A 207 7.72 13.32 8.02
CA LEU A 207 6.73 13.57 9.05
C LEU A 207 6.00 12.28 9.39
N GLY A 208 6.28 11.73 10.57
CA GLY A 208 5.73 10.47 11.06
C GLY A 208 6.74 9.33 11.07
N ALA A 209 6.87 8.67 12.23
CA ALA A 209 7.71 7.48 12.46
C ALA A 209 6.90 6.17 12.46
N GLY A 210 5.71 6.17 11.84
CA GLY A 210 4.87 4.99 11.62
C GLY A 210 5.44 4.06 10.54
N VAL A 211 4.63 3.09 10.08
CA VAL A 211 5.07 2.10 9.07
C VAL A 211 5.58 2.77 7.79
N VAL A 212 4.81 3.70 7.23
CA VAL A 212 5.19 4.45 6.01
C VAL A 212 6.50 5.21 6.24
N GLY A 213 6.58 6.00 7.32
CA GLY A 213 7.78 6.78 7.64
C GLY A 213 9.01 5.90 7.90
N GLN A 214 8.83 4.75 8.55
CA GLN A 214 9.91 3.77 8.75
C GLN A 214 10.49 3.31 7.41
N HIS A 215 9.64 2.87 6.48
CA HIS A 215 10.11 2.33 5.20
C HIS A 215 10.59 3.43 4.25
N ALA A 216 10.03 4.64 4.33
CA ALA A 216 10.59 5.82 3.67
C ALA A 216 12.00 6.13 4.21
N THR A 217 12.18 6.11 5.53
CA THR A 217 13.49 6.32 6.17
C THR A 217 14.51 5.28 5.71
N GLN A 218 14.16 3.98 5.75
CA GLN A 218 15.05 2.92 5.31
C GLN A 218 15.47 3.09 3.86
N THR A 219 14.52 3.41 2.99
CA THR A 219 14.78 3.57 1.56
C THR A 219 15.64 4.81 1.28
N ALA A 220 15.33 5.96 1.90
CA ALA A 220 16.11 7.18 1.74
C ALA A 220 17.56 7.02 2.22
N LEU A 221 17.75 6.38 3.38
CA LEU A 221 19.07 6.08 3.92
C LEU A 221 19.82 5.07 3.04
N GLY A 222 19.13 4.06 2.49
CA GLY A 222 19.72 3.09 1.57
C GLY A 222 20.19 3.74 0.26
N LEU A 223 19.56 4.82 -0.16
CA LEU A 223 19.98 5.63 -1.32
C LEU A 223 20.99 6.73 -0.96
N GLY A 224 21.44 6.80 0.31
CA GLY A 224 22.46 7.75 0.76
C GLY A 224 21.95 9.14 1.13
N ALA A 225 20.64 9.38 1.20
CA ALA A 225 20.07 10.68 1.54
C ALA A 225 20.34 11.10 3.01
N SER A 226 20.35 12.40 3.26
CA SER A 226 20.37 12.98 4.62
C SER A 226 18.95 13.06 5.15
N VAL A 227 18.58 12.18 6.10
CA VAL A 227 17.20 12.04 6.59
C VAL A 227 17.01 12.71 7.94
N ARG A 228 15.89 13.42 8.09
CA ARG A 228 15.37 13.93 9.36
C ARG A 228 13.93 13.51 9.57
N ILE A 229 13.60 13.07 10.79
CA ILE A 229 12.30 12.49 11.12
C ILE A 229 11.66 13.32 12.22
N PHE A 230 10.37 13.59 12.06
CA PHE A 230 9.54 14.32 13.00
C PHE A 230 8.36 13.45 13.44
N ASP A 231 8.25 13.20 14.74
CA ASP A 231 7.06 12.57 15.34
C ASP A 231 6.92 13.04 16.80
N ASN A 232 5.69 13.20 17.28
CA ASN A 232 5.43 13.52 18.69
C ASN A 232 5.41 12.28 19.58
N ASP A 233 5.34 11.09 18.98
CA ASP A 233 5.38 9.80 19.67
C ASP A 233 6.83 9.32 19.79
N ILE A 234 7.42 9.53 20.95
CA ILE A 234 8.81 9.19 21.24
C ILE A 234 9.05 7.69 21.13
N ASP A 235 8.06 6.85 21.52
CA ASP A 235 8.19 5.40 21.41
C ASP A 235 8.28 4.93 19.97
N LYS A 236 7.59 5.61 19.03
CA LYS A 236 7.76 5.33 17.61
C LYS A 236 9.15 5.69 17.11
N ILE A 237 9.69 6.81 17.56
CA ILE A 237 11.05 7.24 17.21
C ILE A 237 12.08 6.23 17.73
N ILE A 238 11.94 5.79 18.98
CA ILE A 238 12.84 4.78 19.58
C ILE A 238 12.78 3.49 18.76
N ARG A 239 11.57 2.94 18.56
CA ARG A 239 11.40 1.73 17.74
C ARG A 239 11.96 1.86 16.33
N LEU A 240 11.86 3.05 15.73
CA LEU A 240 12.42 3.31 14.41
C LEU A 240 13.95 3.25 14.46
N GLN A 241 14.60 3.88 15.43
CA GLN A 241 16.06 3.85 15.60
C GLN A 241 16.58 2.43 15.83
N ASP A 242 15.90 1.67 16.70
CA ASP A 242 16.24 0.26 16.96
C ASP A 242 16.20 -0.59 15.68
N LYS A 243 15.16 -0.41 14.87
CA LYS A 243 15.02 -1.12 13.59
C LYS A 243 16.03 -0.72 12.52
N ILE A 244 16.44 0.54 12.51
CA ILE A 244 17.48 1.05 11.59
C ILE A 244 18.87 0.64 12.07
N GLY A 245 19.06 0.39 13.36
CA GLY A 245 20.32 -0.04 13.96
C GLY A 245 21.35 1.10 14.07
N ARG A 246 20.94 2.37 13.98
CA ARG A 246 21.81 3.54 14.15
C ARG A 246 21.02 4.75 14.65
N GLN A 247 21.73 5.69 15.23
CA GLN A 247 21.16 6.99 15.60
C GLN A 247 20.69 7.75 14.35
N LEU A 248 19.51 8.36 14.45
CA LEU A 248 18.88 9.16 13.42
C LEU A 248 18.75 10.62 13.88
N HIS A 249 18.69 11.54 12.93
CA HIS A 249 18.29 12.91 13.20
C HIS A 249 16.78 12.98 13.41
N THR A 250 16.34 13.02 14.65
CA THR A 250 14.92 13.02 15.02
C THR A 250 14.55 14.27 15.83
N SER A 251 13.28 14.66 15.76
CA SER A 251 12.72 15.73 16.58
C SER A 251 11.24 15.49 16.85
N SER A 252 10.73 15.98 17.97
CA SER A 252 9.32 16.25 18.12
C SER A 252 8.90 17.36 17.13
N ILE A 253 7.60 17.40 16.82
CA ILE A 253 7.04 18.39 15.90
C ILE A 253 6.91 19.73 16.62
N ASN A 254 7.92 20.58 16.44
CA ASN A 254 7.89 21.98 16.83
C ASN A 254 7.72 22.82 15.55
N PRO A 255 6.67 23.66 15.43
CA PRO A 255 6.40 24.41 14.21
C PRO A 255 7.55 25.30 13.74
N GLN A 256 8.23 25.99 14.66
CA GLN A 256 9.34 26.88 14.31
C GLN A 256 10.55 26.08 13.80
N TYR A 257 10.87 24.97 14.47
CA TYR A 257 11.98 24.12 14.05
C TYR A 257 11.67 23.39 12.74
N LEU A 258 10.43 22.96 12.55
CA LEU A 258 9.96 22.36 11.28
C LEU A 258 10.08 23.38 10.14
N ALA A 259 9.58 24.60 10.31
CA ALA A 259 9.69 25.68 9.34
C ALA A 259 11.14 25.94 8.95
N TYR A 260 12.05 26.05 9.94
CA TYR A 260 13.48 26.22 9.69
C TYR A 260 14.08 25.06 8.88
N GLN A 261 13.73 23.80 9.20
CA GLN A 261 14.25 22.66 8.47
C GLN A 261 13.71 22.57 7.03
N LEU A 262 12.48 23.01 6.77
CA LEU A 262 11.85 23.05 5.45
C LEU A 262 12.59 23.99 4.49
N THR A 263 13.15 25.11 4.93
CA THR A 263 13.90 26.03 4.06
C THR A 263 15.09 25.39 3.36
N SER A 264 15.64 24.33 3.94
CA SER A 264 16.80 23.61 3.39
C SER A 264 16.46 22.22 2.83
N ALA A 265 15.20 21.79 2.93
CA ALA A 265 14.75 20.49 2.46
C ALA A 265 14.70 20.43 0.93
N ASP A 266 15.09 19.30 0.39
CA ASP A 266 14.92 18.97 -1.04
C ASP A 266 13.67 18.09 -1.24
N VAL A 267 13.32 17.29 -0.22
CA VAL A 267 12.14 16.42 -0.21
C VAL A 267 11.44 16.50 1.15
N ILE A 268 10.12 16.53 1.14
CA ILE A 268 9.31 16.26 2.32
C ILE A 268 8.34 15.11 2.05
N ILE A 269 8.31 14.12 2.94
CA ILE A 269 7.36 13.00 2.93
C ILE A 269 6.45 13.16 4.14
N SER A 270 5.15 13.30 3.91
CA SER A 270 4.16 13.27 5.00
C SER A 270 3.57 11.87 5.13
N ALA A 271 3.69 11.31 6.33
CA ALA A 271 3.29 9.94 6.68
C ALA A 271 2.60 9.89 8.06
N MET A 272 1.89 10.95 8.41
CA MET A 272 1.16 11.06 9.67
C MET A 272 -0.23 10.46 9.55
N HIS A 273 -0.67 9.77 10.59
CA HIS A 273 -2.01 9.21 10.68
C HIS A 273 -2.85 10.01 11.70
N GLY A 274 -4.06 10.37 11.32
CA GLY A 274 -4.98 11.09 12.19
C GLY A 274 -5.62 10.18 13.24
N LYS A 275 -5.44 10.48 14.53
CA LYS A 275 -6.07 9.71 15.63
C LYS A 275 -7.61 9.74 15.62
N LYS A 276 -8.22 10.71 14.92
CA LYS A 276 -9.69 10.94 14.86
C LYS A 276 -10.18 11.13 13.41
N GLY A 277 -9.61 10.42 12.45
CA GLY A 277 -10.07 10.39 11.06
C GLY A 277 -9.38 11.39 10.12
N ARG A 278 -8.96 12.58 10.55
CA ARG A 278 -8.24 13.55 9.72
C ARG A 278 -6.79 13.71 10.19
N ALA A 279 -5.85 13.71 9.24
CA ALA A 279 -4.47 14.05 9.54
C ALA A 279 -4.33 15.52 9.96
N PRO A 280 -3.46 15.85 10.92
CA PRO A 280 -3.23 17.24 11.32
C PRO A 280 -2.48 17.99 10.21
N VAL A 281 -2.87 19.22 9.92
CA VAL A 281 -2.07 20.11 9.05
C VAL A 281 -0.86 20.58 9.85
N LEU A 282 0.33 20.21 9.40
CA LEU A 282 1.61 20.49 10.06
C LEU A 282 2.46 21.48 9.26
N VAL A 283 2.29 21.52 7.95
CA VAL A 283 3.03 22.38 7.04
C VAL A 283 2.04 23.33 6.38
N THR A 284 2.19 24.62 6.70
CA THR A 284 1.34 25.69 6.14
C THR A 284 1.79 26.08 4.73
N GLU A 285 0.93 26.79 4.00
CA GLU A 285 1.28 27.36 2.70
C GLU A 285 2.48 28.33 2.80
N GLU A 286 2.57 29.11 3.88
CA GLU A 286 3.73 29.98 4.15
C GLU A 286 5.03 29.19 4.28
N MET A 287 5.00 28.05 5.02
CA MET A 287 6.17 27.17 5.14
C MET A 287 6.59 26.58 3.78
N VAL A 288 5.62 26.18 2.95
CA VAL A 288 5.87 25.70 1.58
C VAL A 288 6.50 26.78 0.73
N SER A 289 6.02 28.01 0.83
CA SER A 289 6.54 29.16 0.08
C SER A 289 8.00 29.49 0.40
N ASN A 290 8.48 29.11 1.58
CA ASN A 290 9.86 29.27 2.00
C ASN A 290 10.78 28.08 1.68
N MET A 291 10.25 27.03 1.04
CA MET A 291 11.05 25.89 0.57
C MET A 291 11.88 26.26 -0.66
N LYS A 292 12.87 25.42 -0.95
CA LYS A 292 13.66 25.56 -2.18
C LYS A 292 12.77 25.39 -3.42
N GLU A 293 13.01 26.20 -4.43
CA GLU A 293 12.39 25.99 -5.76
C GLU A 293 12.72 24.58 -6.30
N GLY A 294 11.72 23.90 -6.84
CA GLY A 294 11.86 22.51 -7.32
C GLY A 294 12.03 21.48 -6.20
N ALA A 295 11.78 21.83 -4.94
CA ALA A 295 11.65 20.86 -3.86
C ALA A 295 10.42 19.97 -4.09
N VAL A 296 10.52 18.70 -3.68
CA VAL A 296 9.48 17.70 -3.88
C VAL A 296 8.68 17.47 -2.60
N ILE A 297 7.35 17.52 -2.73
CA ILE A 297 6.41 17.27 -1.64
C ILE A 297 5.62 16.01 -1.98
N ILE A 298 5.65 15.00 -1.10
CA ILE A 298 4.84 13.79 -1.21
C ILE A 298 4.00 13.63 0.05
N ASP A 299 2.71 13.84 -0.08
CA ASP A 299 1.76 13.69 1.03
C ASP A 299 1.04 12.34 0.95
N VAL A 300 1.61 11.34 1.63
CA VAL A 300 1.01 9.99 1.69
C VAL A 300 -0.26 9.97 2.54
N SER A 301 -0.46 11.00 3.38
CA SER A 301 -1.63 11.13 4.26
C SER A 301 -2.82 11.82 3.60
N ILE A 302 -2.77 12.09 2.30
CA ILE A 302 -3.76 12.91 1.58
C ILE A 302 -5.17 12.30 1.60
N ASP A 303 -5.29 10.98 1.63
CA ASP A 303 -6.54 10.25 1.78
C ASP A 303 -7.25 10.54 3.12
N GLN A 304 -6.51 10.97 4.13
CA GLN A 304 -6.99 11.39 5.44
C GLN A 304 -7.01 12.92 5.61
N GLY A 305 -7.00 13.65 4.50
CA GLY A 305 -7.05 15.11 4.47
C GLY A 305 -5.70 15.80 4.39
N GLY A 306 -4.59 15.05 4.40
CA GLY A 306 -3.23 15.55 4.23
C GLY A 306 -2.66 16.29 5.44
N CYS A 307 -1.34 16.33 5.54
CA CYS A 307 -0.62 17.08 6.56
C CYS A 307 -0.01 18.38 6.03
N ILE A 308 -0.13 18.63 4.75
CA ILE A 308 0.43 19.79 4.07
C ILE A 308 -0.72 20.58 3.47
N GLU A 309 -0.86 21.83 3.86
CA GLU A 309 -2.00 22.69 3.51
C GLU A 309 -2.21 22.82 1.99
N THR A 310 -1.12 22.84 1.24
CA THR A 310 -1.15 22.95 -0.22
C THR A 310 -1.41 21.63 -0.94
N SER A 311 -1.44 20.50 -0.23
CA SER A 311 -1.65 19.17 -0.82
C SER A 311 -3.05 19.01 -1.41
N LYS A 312 -3.13 18.35 -2.56
CA LYS A 312 -4.37 17.97 -3.23
C LYS A 312 -4.30 16.53 -3.69
N MET A 313 -5.43 15.84 -3.62
CA MET A 313 -5.53 14.48 -4.15
C MET A 313 -5.21 14.48 -5.64
N THR A 314 -4.31 13.60 -6.04
CA THR A 314 -3.89 13.39 -7.43
C THR A 314 -4.41 12.06 -7.97
N THR A 315 -4.25 11.81 -9.25
CA THR A 315 -4.66 10.57 -9.90
C THR A 315 -3.50 10.02 -10.73
N HIS A 316 -3.54 8.73 -11.08
CA HIS A 316 -2.54 8.14 -11.97
C HIS A 316 -2.43 8.84 -13.34
N LYS A 317 -3.49 9.52 -13.80
CA LYS A 317 -3.48 10.31 -15.05
C LYS A 317 -2.79 11.67 -14.90
N LYS A 318 -2.86 12.25 -13.69
CA LYS A 318 -2.20 13.51 -13.31
C LYS A 318 -1.58 13.33 -11.93
N PRO A 319 -0.40 12.67 -11.85
CA PRO A 319 0.18 12.27 -10.57
C PRO A 319 0.82 13.43 -9.81
N THR A 320 1.12 14.52 -10.48
CA THR A 320 1.81 15.68 -9.90
C THR A 320 1.18 17.00 -10.31
N TYR A 321 1.47 18.04 -9.57
CA TYR A 321 1.21 19.44 -9.95
C TYR A 321 2.30 20.33 -9.34
N VAL A 322 2.53 21.47 -9.95
CA VAL A 322 3.48 22.48 -9.45
C VAL A 322 2.70 23.51 -8.64
N LYS A 323 3.16 23.84 -7.44
CA LYS A 323 2.71 24.97 -6.65
C LYS A 323 3.63 26.13 -6.98
N PRO A 324 3.16 27.19 -7.68
CA PRO A 324 3.97 28.39 -7.90
C PRO A 324 4.23 29.07 -6.55
N VAL A 325 5.47 29.41 -6.29
CA VAL A 325 5.87 30.26 -5.15
C VAL A 325 5.88 31.70 -5.66
N SER A 326 5.00 32.53 -5.15
CA SER A 326 5.02 33.97 -5.44
C SER A 326 6.11 34.61 -4.58
N TYR A 327 7.22 34.99 -5.19
CA TYR A 327 8.11 35.96 -4.57
C TYR A 327 7.50 37.36 -4.81
N THR A 328 6.95 37.97 -3.77
CA THR A 328 6.76 39.42 -3.76
C THR A 328 8.13 40.03 -3.45
N LEU A 329 8.75 40.65 -4.45
CA LEU A 329 9.93 41.47 -4.29
C LEU A 329 9.56 42.77 -3.57
#